data_15a27df0e8186970bdf38d5806e4c962
#
_entry.id   15a27df0e8186970bdf38d5806e4c962
#
_cell.length_a   1.000
_cell.length_b   1.000
_cell.length_c   1.000
_cell.angle_alpha   90.00
_cell.angle_beta   90.00
_cell.angle_gamma   90.00
#
_symmetry.space_group_name_H-M   'P 1'
#
loop_
_entity.id
_entity.type
_entity.pdbx_description
1 polymer ?
#
loop_
_entity_poly.entity_id
_entity_poly.type
_entity_poly.pdbx_seq_one_letter_code
_entity_poly.pdbx_strand_id
1 'polypeptide(L)' 'MYNTATETTYRQELKEKILITAINLFHKHGIRSVKMDDIANELKISKRTLYEIYSNK' A
#
# COMPACT_ATOMS: atom_id res chain seq x y z
N MET A 1 2.58 15.06 20.76
CA MET A 1 3.48 15.24 19.70
C MET A 1 3.92 13.93 19.11
N TYR A 2 4.22 13.03 19.95
CA TYR A 2 4.71 11.79 19.44
C TYR A 2 3.69 11.04 18.65
N ASN A 3 2.43 11.12 19.07
CA ASN A 3 1.38 10.36 18.41
C ASN A 3 1.23 10.77 16.96
N THR A 4 1.23 12.06 16.71
CA THR A 4 1.06 12.55 15.36
C THR A 4 2.23 12.12 14.48
N ALA A 5 3.43 12.27 15.00
CA ALA A 5 4.61 11.90 14.25
C ALA A 5 4.62 10.41 13.98
N THR A 6 4.24 9.61 14.97
CA THR A 6 4.22 8.17 14.81
C THR A 6 3.22 7.76 13.75
N GLU A 7 2.04 8.36 13.78
CA GLU A 7 1.01 8.02 12.78
C GLU A 7 1.48 8.38 11.39
N THR A 8 2.08 9.54 11.24
CA THR A 8 2.57 9.96 9.94
C THR A 8 3.63 9.00 9.43
N THR A 9 4.55 8.61 10.30
CA THR A 9 5.60 7.68 9.92
C THR A 9 5.02 6.34 9.52
N TYR A 10 4.06 5.84 10.28
CA TYR A 10 3.43 4.57 9.96
C TYR A 10 2.78 4.62 8.59
N ARG A 11 2.06 5.69 8.31
CA ARG A 11 1.40 5.81 7.01
C ARG A 11 2.38 5.90 5.87
N GLN A 12 3.47 6.62 6.07
CA GLN A 12 4.48 6.75 5.04
C GLN A 12 5.16 5.41 4.79
N GLU A 13 5.46 4.68 5.84
CA GLU A 13 6.07 3.38 5.68
C GLU A 13 5.16 2.43 4.94
N LEU A 14 3.90 2.44 5.30
CA LEU A 14 2.93 1.57 4.63
C LEU A 14 2.79 1.95 3.17
N LYS A 15 2.78 3.25 2.90
CA LYS A 15 2.69 3.74 1.53
C LYS A 15 3.87 3.25 0.70
N GLU A 16 5.05 3.31 1.28
CA GLU A 16 6.25 2.83 0.58
C GLU A 16 6.16 1.34 0.33
N LYS A 17 5.69 0.59 1.31
CA LYS A 17 5.54 -0.84 1.13
C LYS A 17 4.55 -1.16 0.03
N ILE A 18 3.47 -0.42 -0.01
CA ILE A 18 2.48 -0.60 -1.07
C ILE A 18 3.11 -0.34 -2.42
N LEU A 19 3.89 0.72 -2.52
CA LEU A 19 4.54 1.09 -3.77
C LEU A 19 5.50 0.01 -4.22
N ILE A 20 6.36 -0.44 -3.30
CA ILE A 20 7.33 -1.47 -3.62
C ILE A 20 6.64 -2.75 -4.02
N THR A 21 5.61 -3.12 -3.28
CA THR A 21 4.85 -4.34 -3.59
C THR A 21 4.22 -4.23 -4.96
N ALA A 22 3.64 -3.08 -5.27
CA ALA A 22 3.01 -2.88 -6.57
C ALA A 22 4.03 -3.02 -7.68
N ILE A 23 5.20 -2.42 -7.51
CA ILE A 23 6.25 -2.51 -8.53
C ILE A 23 6.69 -3.94 -8.72
N ASN A 24 6.88 -4.67 -7.62
CA ASN A 24 7.29 -6.06 -7.72
C ASN A 24 6.25 -6.91 -8.44
N LEU A 25 4.99 -6.69 -8.13
CA LEU A 25 3.92 -7.43 -8.77
C LEU A 25 3.82 -7.07 -10.26
N PHE A 26 4.03 -5.81 -10.57
CA PHE A 26 4.03 -5.39 -11.97
C PHE A 26 5.12 -6.10 -12.75
N HIS A 27 6.29 -6.23 -12.16
CA HIS A 27 7.39 -6.93 -12.82
C HIS A 27 7.10 -8.42 -12.96
N LYS A 28 6.45 -8.99 -11.97
CA LYS A 28 6.18 -10.42 -11.99
C LYS A 28 5.06 -10.80 -12.93
N HIS A 29 3.97 -10.05 -12.89
CA HIS A 29 2.74 -10.43 -13.58
C HIS A 29 2.33 -9.49 -14.70
N GLY A 30 3.03 -8.37 -14.82
CA GLY A 30 2.63 -7.38 -15.81
C GLY A 30 1.67 -6.38 -15.20
N ILE A 31 1.76 -5.17 -15.69
CA ILE A 31 1.04 -4.05 -15.08
C ILE A 31 -0.48 -4.22 -15.21
N ARG A 32 -0.92 -4.89 -16.28
CA ARG A 32 -2.35 -5.06 -16.51
C ARG A 32 -2.96 -6.19 -15.71
N SER A 33 -2.12 -7.09 -15.24
CA SER A 33 -2.59 -8.24 -14.50
C SER A 33 -2.73 -7.98 -13.02
N VAL A 34 -2.19 -6.89 -12.53
CA VAL A 34 -2.17 -6.61 -11.11
C VAL A 34 -3.33 -5.70 -10.75
N LYS A 35 -4.06 -6.09 -9.71
CA LYS A 35 -5.19 -5.33 -9.20
C LYS A 35 -4.93 -4.93 -7.77
N MET A 36 -5.73 -4.00 -7.28
CA MET A 36 -5.61 -3.57 -5.88
C MET A 36 -5.78 -4.73 -4.92
N ASP A 37 -6.64 -5.67 -5.26
CA ASP A 37 -6.81 -6.86 -4.44
C ASP A 37 -5.51 -7.62 -4.28
N ASP A 38 -4.76 -7.73 -5.35
CA ASP A 38 -3.50 -8.45 -5.32
C ASP A 38 -2.51 -7.78 -4.38
N ILE A 39 -2.46 -6.46 -4.44
CA ILE A 39 -1.57 -5.71 -3.59
C ILE A 39 -1.96 -5.86 -2.13
N ALA A 40 -3.25 -5.75 -1.84
CA ALA A 40 -3.73 -5.88 -0.49
C ALA A 40 -3.44 -7.27 0.07
N ASN A 41 -3.63 -8.29 -0.76
CA ASN A 41 -3.36 -9.66 -0.34
C ASN A 41 -1.88 -9.87 -0.05
N GLU A 42 -1.05 -9.32 -0.90
CA GLU A 42 0.39 -9.48 -0.72
C GLU A 42 0.84 -8.84 0.58
N LEU A 43 0.28 -7.70 0.91
CA LEU A 43 0.63 -6.98 2.14
C LEU A 43 -0.15 -7.46 3.35
N LYS A 44 -1.14 -8.33 3.12
CA LYS A 44 -1.97 -8.86 4.19
C LYS A 44 -2.73 -7.74 4.91
N ILE A 45 -3.19 -6.79 4.13
CA ILE A 45 -4.03 -5.72 4.65
C ILE A 45 -5.36 -5.79 3.92
N SER A 46 -6.36 -5.12 4.49
CA SER A 46 -7.66 -5.10 3.86
C SER A 46 -7.64 -4.13 2.69
N LYS A 47 -8.50 -4.40 1.73
CA LYS A 47 -8.66 -3.53 0.58
C LYS A 47 -9.07 -2.14 1.03
N ARG A 48 -9.88 -2.08 2.07
CA ARG A 48 -10.31 -0.80 2.60
C ARG A 48 -9.13 0.02 3.10
N THR A 49 -8.22 -0.61 3.81
CA THR A 49 -7.04 0.08 4.29
C THR A 49 -6.22 0.62 3.13
N LEU A 50 -6.07 -0.18 2.08
CA LEU A 50 -5.33 0.23 0.91
C LEU A 50 -5.96 1.46 0.29
N TYR A 51 -7.27 1.45 0.12
CA TYR A 51 -7.96 2.57 -0.48
C TYR A 51 -7.89 3.81 0.40
N GLU A 52 -7.94 3.63 1.70
CA GLU A 52 -7.86 4.76 2.61
C GLU A 52 -6.53 5.49 2.48
N ILE A 53 -5.47 4.73 2.33
CA ILE A 53 -4.15 5.33 2.21
C ILE A 53 -4.00 6.09 0.90
N TYR A 54 -4.50 5.52 -0.19
CA TYR A 54 -4.37 6.16 -1.49
C TYR A 54 -5.39 7.25 -1.73
N SER A 55 -6.57 7.12 -1.15
CA SER A 55 -7.64 8.10 -1.36
C SER A 55 -7.50 9.30 -0.46
N ASN A 56 -6.76 9.17 0.57
CA ASN A 56 -6.65 10.23 1.57
C ASN A 56 -5.81 11.36 1.01
N LYS A 57 -6.36 12.52 1.02
CA LYS A 57 -5.64 13.69 0.51
C LYS A 57 -5.11 14.56 1.60
#